data_65b099257714132c87915180668b6b00
#
_entry.id   65b099257714132c87915180668b6b00
#
_cell.length_a   1.000
_cell.length_b   1.000
_cell.length_c   1.000
_cell.angle_alpha   90.00
_cell.angle_beta   90.00
_cell.angle_gamma   90.00
#
_symmetry.space_group_name_H-M   'P 1'
#
loop_
_entity.id
_entity.type
_entity.pdbx_description
1 polymer ?
#
loop_
_entity_poly.entity_id
_entity_poly.type
_entity_poly.pdbx_seq_one_letter_code
_entity_poly.pdbx_strand_id
1 'polypeptide(L)'
;MCLLGAVLTLVLFAGCAGTGDPILQRLDPETGATITRASAPFVMYRDMSAQSAFGRQYVYVGPVQVNSMGERRHYLWLGIWGTSDATDRGETMRDFESIVVYANGEPLGLEVSGWTPGSIGASDSIYPQPVASAVSGYYRVTVDQMRLIAESSDLEIRAGTALPQRFLAWDSVASTSELLTAFLQDID
;
A
#
# COMPACT_ATOMS: atom_id res chain seq x y z
N MET A 1 -30.28 35.53 55.05
CA MET A 1 -28.97 35.08 54.56
C MET A 1 -29.19 33.81 53.74
N CYS A 2 -29.35 33.97 52.43
CA CYS A 2 -29.48 32.83 51.49
C CYS A 2 -28.19 32.69 50.72
N LEU A 3 -27.48 31.59 50.92
CA LEU A 3 -26.32 31.21 50.14
C LEU A 3 -26.80 30.38 48.92
N LEU A 4 -26.73 30.98 47.72
CA LEU A 4 -26.89 30.29 46.43
C LEU A 4 -25.57 29.58 46.10
N GLY A 5 -25.59 28.25 46.17
CA GLY A 5 -24.49 27.42 45.64
C GLY A 5 -24.64 27.29 44.12
N ALA A 6 -23.70 27.87 43.39
CA ALA A 6 -23.58 27.66 41.94
C ALA A 6 -22.85 26.34 41.65
N VAL A 7 -23.59 25.35 41.14
CA VAL A 7 -23.04 24.10 40.64
C VAL A 7 -22.54 24.35 39.21
N LEU A 8 -21.21 24.41 39.05
CA LEU A 8 -20.55 24.53 37.76
C LEU A 8 -20.46 23.13 37.12
N THR A 9 -21.39 22.83 36.20
CA THR A 9 -21.38 21.58 35.45
C THR A 9 -20.31 21.63 34.37
N LEU A 10 -19.17 20.96 34.59
CA LEU A 10 -18.08 20.82 33.61
C LEU A 10 -18.49 19.77 32.58
N VAL A 11 -18.95 20.21 31.40
CA VAL A 11 -19.24 19.34 30.26
C VAL A 11 -17.93 19.00 29.60
N LEU A 12 -17.42 17.79 29.85
CA LEU A 12 -16.29 17.21 29.13
C LEU A 12 -16.75 16.86 27.70
N PHE A 13 -16.43 17.70 26.72
CA PHE A 13 -16.50 17.32 25.33
C PHE A 13 -15.40 16.27 25.07
N ALA A 14 -15.75 15.00 25.14
CA ALA A 14 -14.95 13.93 24.54
C ALA A 14 -15.00 14.14 23.03
N GLY A 15 -14.04 14.90 22.49
CA GLY A 15 -13.81 14.98 21.07
C GLY A 15 -13.44 13.58 20.57
N CYS A 16 -14.37 12.90 19.86
CA CYS A 16 -14.04 11.77 19.04
C CYS A 16 -13.06 12.28 17.98
N ALA A 17 -11.77 12.04 18.17
CA ALA A 17 -10.81 12.06 17.07
C ALA A 17 -11.26 10.92 16.15
N GLY A 18 -11.98 11.27 15.08
CA GLY A 18 -12.40 10.32 14.06
C GLY A 18 -11.13 9.78 13.40
N THR A 19 -10.70 8.60 13.82
CA THR A 19 -9.81 7.79 12.98
C THR A 19 -10.62 7.47 11.74
N GLY A 20 -10.22 8.02 10.59
CA GLY A 20 -10.85 7.70 9.32
C GLY A 20 -10.87 6.19 9.12
N ASP A 21 -11.85 5.70 8.36
CA ASP A 21 -11.97 4.28 8.05
C ASP A 21 -10.64 3.76 7.46
N PRO A 22 -10.03 2.71 8.03
CA PRO A 22 -8.78 2.16 7.51
C PRO A 22 -8.94 1.54 6.12
N ILE A 23 -10.17 1.17 5.75
CA ILE A 23 -10.49 0.60 4.45
C ILE A 23 -11.49 1.51 3.73
N LEU A 24 -11.22 1.76 2.47
CA LEU A 24 -12.03 2.60 1.61
C LEU A 24 -12.60 1.78 0.46
N GLN A 25 -13.90 1.91 0.25
CA GLN A 25 -14.60 1.29 -0.86
C GLN A 25 -15.23 2.37 -1.75
N ARG A 26 -15.07 2.25 -3.06
CA ARG A 26 -15.73 3.13 -4.03
C ARG A 26 -16.23 2.37 -5.24
N LEU A 27 -17.34 2.80 -5.79
CA LEU A 27 -17.79 2.40 -7.11
C LEU A 27 -17.03 3.23 -8.16
N ASP A 28 -16.45 2.57 -9.13
CA ASP A 28 -15.83 3.21 -10.30
C ASP A 28 -16.95 3.47 -11.34
N PRO A 29 -17.27 4.74 -11.63
CA PRO A 29 -18.44 5.06 -12.47
C PRO A 29 -18.25 4.69 -13.95
N GLU A 30 -17.01 4.57 -14.42
CA GLU A 30 -16.72 4.27 -15.84
C GLU A 30 -16.71 2.76 -16.10
N THR A 31 -16.17 1.97 -15.15
CA THR A 31 -16.05 0.52 -15.30
C THR A 31 -17.17 -0.26 -14.61
N GLY A 32 -17.91 0.37 -13.70
CA GLY A 32 -18.91 -0.26 -12.84
C GLY A 32 -18.30 -1.22 -11.81
N ALA A 33 -16.98 -1.26 -11.68
CA ALA A 33 -16.30 -2.07 -10.70
C ALA A 33 -16.35 -1.42 -9.31
N THR A 34 -16.47 -2.22 -8.27
CA THR A 34 -16.25 -1.77 -6.89
C THR A 34 -14.78 -1.98 -6.53
N ILE A 35 -14.12 -0.89 -6.12
CA ILE A 35 -12.71 -0.89 -5.73
C ILE A 35 -12.64 -0.77 -4.21
N THR A 36 -12.04 -1.76 -3.56
CA THR A 36 -11.72 -1.75 -2.12
C THR A 36 -10.20 -1.63 -1.94
N ARG A 37 -9.77 -0.74 -1.07
CA ARG A 37 -8.35 -0.51 -0.77
C ARG A 37 -8.13 -0.05 0.66
N ALA A 38 -6.92 -0.16 1.17
CA ALA A 38 -6.55 0.53 2.40
C ALA A 38 -6.57 2.06 2.23
N SER A 39 -6.84 2.81 3.28
CA SER A 39 -6.86 4.29 3.25
C SER A 39 -5.49 4.89 2.90
N ALA A 40 -4.41 4.22 3.34
CA ALA A 40 -3.03 4.56 3.01
C ALA A 40 -2.22 3.30 2.69
N PRO A 41 -1.22 3.37 1.79
CA PRO A 41 -0.26 2.29 1.59
C PRO A 41 0.76 2.26 2.74
N PHE A 42 1.40 1.13 2.98
CA PHE A 42 2.60 1.05 3.79
C PHE A 42 3.85 1.33 2.94
N VAL A 43 4.95 1.69 3.59
CA VAL A 43 6.15 2.18 2.91
C VAL A 43 7.30 1.20 3.09
N MET A 44 7.96 0.89 1.99
CA MET A 44 9.24 0.19 1.99
C MET A 44 10.30 1.08 1.34
N TYR A 45 11.56 0.89 1.70
CA TYR A 45 12.65 1.72 1.21
C TYR A 45 13.95 0.94 1.05
N ARG A 46 14.84 1.50 0.26
CA ARG A 46 16.27 1.14 0.23
C ARG A 46 17.13 2.40 0.18
N ASP A 47 18.29 2.34 0.79
CA ASP A 47 19.31 3.34 0.59
C ASP A 47 20.02 3.07 -0.75
N MET A 48 20.17 4.11 -1.57
CA MET A 48 20.92 4.05 -2.83
C MET A 48 22.39 4.24 -2.51
N SER A 49 23.16 3.14 -2.50
CA SER A 49 24.60 3.19 -2.21
C SER A 49 25.39 3.90 -3.32
N ALA A 50 26.39 4.70 -2.90
CA ALA A 50 27.58 5.14 -3.63
C ALA A 50 27.46 6.21 -4.74
N GLN A 51 26.34 6.46 -5.37
CA GLN A 51 26.23 7.48 -6.42
C GLN A 51 25.53 8.78 -6.03
N SER A 52 24.80 8.78 -4.91
CA SER A 52 24.34 10.00 -4.24
C SER A 52 24.39 9.79 -2.73
N ALA A 53 25.11 10.66 -2.03
CA ALA A 53 25.35 10.55 -0.58
C ALA A 53 24.08 10.51 0.29
N PHE A 54 22.88 10.73 -0.29
CA PHE A 54 21.57 10.78 0.40
C PHE A 54 20.41 10.27 -0.47
N GLY A 55 20.67 9.49 -1.52
CA GLY A 55 19.61 8.97 -2.38
C GLY A 55 18.85 7.83 -1.70
N ARG A 56 17.52 7.87 -1.74
CA ARG A 56 16.63 6.78 -1.33
C ARG A 56 15.66 6.45 -2.44
N GLN A 57 15.32 5.20 -2.54
CA GLN A 57 14.20 4.74 -3.34
C GLN A 57 13.12 4.17 -2.43
N TYR A 58 11.90 4.50 -2.73
CA TYR A 58 10.74 4.10 -1.96
C TYR A 58 9.82 3.24 -2.81
N VAL A 59 9.19 2.28 -2.16
CA VAL A 59 8.10 1.47 -2.70
C VAL A 59 6.93 1.57 -1.73
N TYR A 60 5.87 2.22 -2.16
CA TYR A 60 4.60 2.26 -1.45
C TYR A 60 3.81 1.05 -1.85
N VAL A 61 3.30 0.30 -0.88
CA VAL A 61 2.58 -0.96 -1.12
C VAL A 61 1.19 -0.89 -0.53
N GLY A 62 0.18 -1.17 -1.34
CA GLY A 62 -1.21 -1.14 -0.88
C GLY A 62 -2.02 -2.31 -1.42
N PRO A 63 -2.85 -2.95 -0.58
CA PRO A 63 -3.78 -3.98 -1.02
C PRO A 63 -4.93 -3.37 -1.81
N VAL A 64 -5.38 -4.07 -2.84
CA VAL A 64 -6.49 -3.68 -3.71
C VAL A 64 -7.36 -4.88 -4.03
N GLN A 65 -8.68 -4.74 -3.88
CA GLN A 65 -9.65 -5.65 -4.48
C GLN A 65 -10.43 -4.90 -5.56
N VAL A 66 -10.56 -5.54 -6.71
CA VAL A 66 -11.46 -5.11 -7.79
C VAL A 66 -12.57 -6.15 -7.91
N ASN A 67 -13.80 -5.72 -7.65
CA ASN A 67 -14.99 -6.55 -7.83
C ASN A 67 -15.77 -6.05 -9.06
N SER A 68 -15.77 -6.85 -10.11
CA SER A 68 -16.52 -6.57 -11.34
C SER A 68 -17.54 -7.67 -11.56
N MET A 69 -18.83 -7.32 -11.52
CA MET A 69 -19.94 -8.25 -11.73
C MET A 69 -19.90 -9.51 -10.83
N GLY A 70 -19.38 -9.37 -9.60
CA GLY A 70 -19.24 -10.48 -8.66
C GLY A 70 -17.92 -11.24 -8.75
N GLU A 71 -17.11 -11.02 -9.79
CA GLU A 71 -15.74 -11.54 -9.87
C GLU A 71 -14.81 -10.66 -9.05
N ARG A 72 -14.23 -11.24 -7.98
CA ARG A 72 -13.28 -10.56 -7.10
C ARG A 72 -11.86 -10.91 -7.51
N ARG A 73 -11.05 -9.87 -7.78
CA ARG A 73 -9.62 -9.98 -8.11
C ARG A 73 -8.83 -9.15 -7.13
N HIS A 74 -7.71 -9.70 -6.63
CA HIS A 74 -6.89 -9.09 -5.60
C HIS A 74 -5.51 -8.75 -6.16
N TYR A 75 -4.99 -7.60 -5.75
CA TYR A 75 -3.70 -7.08 -6.20
C TYR A 75 -2.93 -6.44 -5.04
N LEU A 76 -1.61 -6.47 -5.13
CA LEU A 76 -0.76 -5.51 -4.46
C LEU A 76 -0.44 -4.39 -5.46
N TRP A 77 -0.79 -3.16 -5.12
CA TRP A 77 -0.33 -1.98 -5.83
C TRP A 77 1.02 -1.57 -5.28
N LEU A 78 1.97 -1.28 -6.17
CA LEU A 78 3.25 -0.70 -5.82
C LEU A 78 3.38 0.68 -6.47
N GLY A 79 3.68 1.70 -5.66
CA GLY A 79 4.06 3.04 -6.11
C GLY A 79 5.56 3.25 -5.92
N ILE A 80 6.33 3.23 -7.01
CA ILE A 80 7.80 3.21 -6.99
C ILE A 80 8.31 4.60 -7.34
N TRP A 81 9.19 5.17 -6.51
CA TRP A 81 9.79 6.48 -6.76
C TRP A 81 11.12 6.63 -6.00
N GLY A 82 11.94 7.59 -6.42
CA GLY A 82 13.23 7.90 -5.79
C GLY A 82 13.39 9.40 -5.51
N THR A 83 14.27 9.73 -4.57
CA THR A 83 14.60 11.13 -4.21
C THR A 83 15.55 11.78 -5.22
N SER A 84 16.13 11.03 -6.15
CA SER A 84 16.96 11.56 -7.22
C SER A 84 16.15 11.66 -8.51
N ASP A 85 16.30 12.76 -9.24
CA ASP A 85 15.63 13.02 -10.52
C ASP A 85 16.06 12.06 -11.66
N ALA A 86 17.03 11.19 -11.38
CA ALA A 86 17.64 10.27 -12.36
C ALA A 86 16.91 8.91 -12.47
N THR A 87 15.70 8.78 -11.90
CA THR A 87 14.97 7.51 -12.03
C THR A 87 14.39 7.41 -13.44
N ASP A 88 15.06 6.66 -14.32
CA ASP A 88 14.50 6.31 -15.63
C ASP A 88 13.27 5.42 -15.42
N ARG A 89 12.11 5.91 -15.90
CA ARG A 89 10.84 5.21 -15.79
C ARG A 89 10.88 3.84 -16.47
N GLY A 90 11.54 3.75 -17.62
CA GLY A 90 11.66 2.50 -18.36
C GLY A 90 12.56 1.48 -17.64
N GLU A 91 13.62 1.93 -16.98
CA GLU A 91 14.48 1.09 -16.15
C GLU A 91 13.70 0.59 -14.92
N THR A 92 13.00 1.49 -14.23
CA THR A 92 12.15 1.12 -13.10
C THR A 92 11.10 0.07 -13.49
N MET A 93 10.42 0.23 -14.62
CA MET A 93 9.44 -0.76 -15.08
C MET A 93 10.08 -2.11 -15.37
N ARG A 94 11.28 -2.16 -15.98
CA ARG A 94 12.01 -3.42 -16.22
C ARG A 94 12.44 -4.10 -14.91
N ASP A 95 12.97 -3.34 -13.97
CA ASP A 95 13.41 -3.86 -12.67
C ASP A 95 12.24 -4.43 -11.84
N PHE A 96 11.05 -3.85 -12.01
CA PHE A 96 9.84 -4.25 -11.29
C PHE A 96 8.86 -5.08 -12.13
N GLU A 97 9.26 -5.62 -13.28
CA GLU A 97 8.43 -6.53 -14.06
C GLU A 97 8.11 -7.81 -13.27
N SER A 98 9.08 -8.32 -12.51
CA SER A 98 8.89 -9.36 -11.51
C SER A 98 9.52 -8.96 -10.18
N ILE A 99 8.86 -9.30 -9.09
CA ILE A 99 9.33 -9.07 -7.73
C ILE A 99 9.24 -10.34 -6.90
N VAL A 100 10.04 -10.41 -5.84
CA VAL A 100 9.90 -11.44 -4.81
C VAL A 100 9.63 -10.77 -3.48
N VAL A 101 8.48 -11.07 -2.89
CA VAL A 101 8.14 -10.69 -1.52
C VAL A 101 8.60 -11.80 -0.58
N TYR A 102 9.45 -11.49 0.37
CA TYR A 102 9.86 -12.41 1.43
C TYR A 102 9.03 -12.13 2.68
N ALA A 103 8.24 -13.11 3.09
CA ALA A 103 7.44 -13.07 4.31
C ALA A 103 8.03 -14.09 5.30
N ASN A 104 8.65 -13.64 6.39
CA ASN A 104 9.40 -14.50 7.33
C ASN A 104 10.48 -15.36 6.64
N GLY A 105 11.09 -14.84 5.58
CA GLY A 105 12.08 -15.54 4.76
C GLY A 105 11.49 -16.50 3.71
N GLU A 106 10.18 -16.70 3.66
CA GLU A 106 9.50 -17.48 2.62
C GLU A 106 9.31 -16.62 1.35
N PRO A 107 9.82 -17.06 0.18
CA PRO A 107 9.75 -16.28 -1.04
C PRO A 107 8.40 -16.44 -1.73
N LEU A 108 7.79 -15.31 -2.10
CA LEU A 108 6.59 -15.21 -2.91
C LEU A 108 6.92 -14.43 -4.18
N GLY A 109 7.05 -15.13 -5.31
CA GLY A 109 7.27 -14.52 -6.63
C GLY A 109 5.97 -13.93 -7.17
N LEU A 110 6.03 -12.68 -7.64
CA LEU A 110 4.90 -11.97 -8.22
C LEU A 110 5.32 -11.32 -9.54
N GLU A 111 4.49 -11.50 -10.56
CA GLU A 111 4.63 -10.86 -11.88
C GLU A 111 3.69 -9.67 -11.98
N VAL A 112 4.14 -8.59 -12.63
CA VAL A 112 3.29 -7.42 -12.85
C VAL A 112 2.13 -7.77 -13.79
N SER A 113 0.90 -7.45 -13.38
CA SER A 113 -0.30 -7.57 -14.21
C SER A 113 -0.49 -6.36 -15.12
N GLY A 114 0.11 -5.23 -14.76
CA GLY A 114 0.13 -4.02 -15.56
C GLY A 114 0.56 -2.78 -14.79
N TRP A 115 0.73 -1.69 -15.53
CA TRP A 115 1.32 -0.44 -15.06
C TRP A 115 0.31 0.72 -14.98
N THR A 116 -0.95 0.44 -15.27
CA THR A 116 -2.01 1.44 -15.27
C THR A 116 -3.26 0.90 -14.56
N PRO A 117 -4.12 1.76 -14.01
CA PRO A 117 -5.39 1.33 -13.43
C PRO A 117 -6.24 0.50 -14.40
N GLY A 118 -6.25 0.86 -15.69
CA GLY A 118 -6.98 0.15 -16.73
C GLY A 118 -6.60 -1.33 -16.87
N SER A 119 -5.34 -1.69 -16.55
CA SER A 119 -4.89 -3.09 -16.61
C SER A 119 -5.55 -4.01 -15.59
N ILE A 120 -6.13 -3.44 -14.54
CA ILE A 120 -6.86 -4.18 -13.49
C ILE A 120 -8.37 -3.93 -13.52
N GLY A 121 -8.86 -3.11 -14.48
CA GLY A 121 -10.28 -2.80 -14.63
C GLY A 121 -10.76 -1.60 -13.80
N ALA A 122 -9.86 -0.68 -13.48
CA ALA A 122 -10.21 0.60 -12.84
C ALA A 122 -9.94 1.77 -13.81
N SER A 123 -10.76 2.82 -13.77
CA SER A 123 -10.57 4.02 -14.61
C SER A 123 -9.57 5.00 -14.03
N ASP A 124 -9.52 5.13 -12.71
CA ASP A 124 -8.70 6.09 -11.98
C ASP A 124 -7.62 5.43 -11.14
N SER A 125 -6.61 6.23 -10.77
CA SER A 125 -5.57 5.82 -9.81
C SER A 125 -6.18 5.32 -8.51
N ILE A 126 -5.73 4.14 -8.06
CA ILE A 126 -6.20 3.51 -6.83
C ILE A 126 -5.68 4.27 -5.62
N TYR A 127 -4.37 4.53 -5.60
CA TYR A 127 -3.71 5.33 -4.56
C TYR A 127 -3.17 6.63 -5.15
N PRO A 128 -3.14 7.72 -4.38
CA PRO A 128 -2.44 8.94 -4.79
C PRO A 128 -0.97 8.63 -5.08
N GLN A 129 -0.48 9.13 -6.21
CA GLN A 129 0.95 9.03 -6.49
C GLN A 129 1.72 10.00 -5.60
N PRO A 130 2.80 9.57 -4.92
CA PRO A 130 3.58 10.42 -4.02
C PRO A 130 4.28 11.57 -4.76
N VAL A 131 4.68 11.33 -6.01
CA VAL A 131 5.29 12.31 -6.93
C VAL A 131 4.85 12.02 -8.36
N ALA A 132 4.89 13.03 -9.23
CA ALA A 132 4.46 12.88 -10.64
C ALA A 132 5.30 11.86 -11.44
N SER A 133 6.56 11.65 -11.06
CA SER A 133 7.47 10.67 -11.67
C SER A 133 7.29 9.24 -11.16
N ALA A 134 6.45 9.01 -10.14
CA ALA A 134 6.23 7.68 -9.60
C ALA A 134 5.67 6.72 -10.66
N VAL A 135 6.13 5.47 -10.59
CA VAL A 135 5.63 4.37 -11.43
C VAL A 135 4.69 3.52 -10.60
N SER A 136 3.49 3.28 -11.11
CA SER A 136 2.52 2.36 -10.48
C SER A 136 2.61 0.99 -11.12
N GLY A 137 2.73 -0.07 -10.31
CA GLY A 137 2.63 -1.46 -10.75
C GLY A 137 1.54 -2.19 -9.99
N TYR A 138 0.85 -3.13 -10.64
CA TYR A 138 -0.21 -3.95 -10.05
C TYR A 138 0.16 -5.42 -10.18
N TYR A 139 0.25 -6.12 -9.05
CA TYR A 139 0.66 -7.52 -8.99
C TYR A 139 -0.49 -8.36 -8.48
N ARG A 140 -0.93 -9.33 -9.28
CA ARG A 140 -2.03 -10.20 -8.87
C ARG A 140 -1.59 -11.10 -7.73
N VAL A 141 -2.43 -11.18 -6.69
CA VAL A 141 -2.21 -12.03 -5.52
C VAL A 141 -3.49 -12.76 -5.15
N THR A 142 -3.34 -13.87 -4.46
CA THR A 142 -4.47 -14.56 -3.81
C THR A 142 -4.69 -14.02 -2.39
N VAL A 143 -5.86 -14.30 -1.82
CA VAL A 143 -6.15 -13.98 -0.41
C VAL A 143 -5.17 -14.67 0.52
N ASP A 144 -4.80 -15.93 0.24
CA ASP A 144 -3.84 -16.69 1.05
C ASP A 144 -2.43 -16.09 0.99
N GLN A 145 -2.00 -15.59 -0.17
CA GLN A 145 -0.74 -14.87 -0.31
C GLN A 145 -0.75 -13.55 0.47
N MET A 146 -1.86 -12.80 0.44
CA MET A 146 -2.01 -11.61 1.27
C MET A 146 -1.99 -11.94 2.76
N ARG A 147 -2.62 -13.04 3.17
CA ARG A 147 -2.61 -13.51 4.56
C ARG A 147 -1.21 -13.87 5.02
N LEU A 148 -0.43 -14.57 4.19
CA LEU A 148 0.97 -14.88 4.47
C LEU A 148 1.79 -13.59 4.71
N ILE A 149 1.58 -12.55 3.90
CA ILE A 149 2.25 -11.25 4.07
C ILE A 149 1.76 -10.56 5.35
N ALA A 150 0.46 -10.58 5.63
CA ALA A 150 -0.13 -9.95 6.81
C ALA A 150 0.36 -10.58 8.13
N GLU A 151 0.57 -11.89 8.15
CA GLU A 151 1.03 -12.63 9.33
C GLU A 151 2.55 -12.59 9.52
N SER A 152 3.30 -11.96 8.61
CA SER A 152 4.74 -11.93 8.70
C SER A 152 5.23 -10.89 9.72
N SER A 153 6.26 -11.26 10.48
CA SER A 153 7.01 -10.38 11.38
C SER A 153 8.29 -9.81 10.74
N ASP A 154 8.67 -10.34 9.58
CA ASP A 154 9.80 -9.87 8.75
C ASP A 154 9.34 -9.82 7.29
N LEU A 155 9.41 -8.63 6.70
CA LEU A 155 8.95 -8.37 5.35
C LEU A 155 10.02 -7.66 4.52
N GLU A 156 10.32 -8.23 3.37
CA GLU A 156 11.27 -7.69 2.42
C GLU A 156 10.72 -7.82 0.99
N ILE A 157 10.97 -6.82 0.14
CA ILE A 157 10.71 -6.92 -1.30
C ILE A 157 12.05 -6.89 -2.04
N ARG A 158 12.23 -7.79 -2.99
CA ARG A 158 13.33 -7.77 -3.94
C ARG A 158 12.81 -7.54 -5.36
N ALA A 159 13.45 -6.61 -6.07
CA ALA A 159 13.16 -6.27 -7.45
C ALA A 159 14.46 -6.24 -8.27
N GLY A 160 14.38 -6.45 -9.58
CA GLY A 160 15.53 -6.51 -10.48
C GLY A 160 16.12 -7.90 -10.61
N THR A 161 16.40 -8.29 -11.86
CA THR A 161 16.91 -9.64 -12.20
C THR A 161 18.43 -9.76 -12.15
N ALA A 162 19.16 -8.71 -12.59
CA ALA A 162 20.62 -8.75 -12.67
C ALA A 162 21.29 -8.46 -11.32
N LEU A 163 20.80 -7.46 -10.60
CA LEU A 163 21.24 -7.08 -9.26
C LEU A 163 20.01 -6.83 -8.40
N PRO A 164 19.54 -7.83 -7.66
CA PRO A 164 18.34 -7.70 -6.85
C PRO A 164 18.45 -6.53 -5.87
N GLN A 165 17.55 -5.58 -6.02
CA GLN A 165 17.38 -4.43 -5.15
C GLN A 165 16.52 -4.85 -3.97
N ARG A 166 16.99 -4.58 -2.76
CA ARG A 166 16.37 -5.03 -1.52
C ARG A 166 15.67 -3.86 -0.83
N PHE A 167 14.38 -3.96 -0.60
CA PHE A 167 13.56 -2.97 0.09
C PHE A 167 13.09 -3.52 1.43
N LEU A 168 13.26 -2.74 2.47
CA LEU A 168 12.88 -3.06 3.85
C LEU A 168 11.73 -2.18 4.30
N ALA A 169 10.95 -2.62 5.27
CA ALA A 169 9.88 -1.82 5.83
C ALA A 169 10.42 -0.52 6.44
N TRP A 170 9.79 0.63 6.11
CA TRP A 170 10.11 1.93 6.69
C TRP A 170 9.58 2.04 8.11
N ASP A 171 8.33 1.66 8.28
CA ASP A 171 7.66 1.61 9.58
C ASP A 171 7.79 0.21 10.21
N SER A 172 7.20 0.04 11.39
CA SER A 172 7.17 -1.29 11.99
C SER A 172 6.40 -2.27 11.11
N VAL A 173 6.88 -3.49 11.02
CA VAL A 173 6.16 -4.58 10.32
C VAL A 173 4.78 -4.80 10.95
N ALA A 174 4.61 -4.49 12.26
CA ALA A 174 3.32 -4.53 12.94
C ALA A 174 2.26 -3.62 12.29
N SER A 175 2.61 -2.40 11.90
CA SER A 175 1.68 -1.47 11.22
C SER A 175 1.25 -1.99 9.85
N THR A 176 2.16 -2.65 9.12
CA THR A 176 1.87 -3.32 7.85
C THR A 176 0.91 -4.49 8.05
N SER A 177 1.17 -5.31 9.06
CA SER A 177 0.34 -6.47 9.44
C SER A 177 -1.07 -6.02 9.83
N GLU A 178 -1.21 -5.00 10.66
CA GLU A 178 -2.52 -4.44 11.06
C GLU A 178 -3.33 -3.95 9.87
N LEU A 179 -2.69 -3.21 8.93
CA LEU A 179 -3.35 -2.70 7.73
C LEU A 179 -3.85 -3.82 6.82
N LEU A 180 -3.00 -4.81 6.55
CA LEU A 180 -3.36 -5.95 5.70
C LEU A 180 -4.41 -6.84 6.37
N THR A 181 -4.35 -7.01 7.69
CA THR A 181 -5.36 -7.76 8.45
C THR A 181 -6.71 -7.06 8.40
N ALA A 182 -6.76 -5.74 8.59
CA ALA A 182 -8.00 -4.97 8.47
C ALA A 182 -8.58 -5.08 7.06
N PHE A 183 -7.73 -5.02 6.02
CA PHE A 183 -8.16 -5.20 4.64
C PHE A 183 -8.75 -6.59 4.40
N LEU A 184 -8.11 -7.65 4.88
CA LEU A 184 -8.57 -9.02 4.73
C LEU A 184 -9.92 -9.25 5.43
N GLN A 185 -10.13 -8.65 6.60
CA GLN A 185 -11.42 -8.72 7.32
C GLN A 185 -12.58 -8.04 6.59
N ASP A 186 -12.28 -7.00 5.80
CA ASP A 186 -13.31 -6.27 5.02
C ASP A 186 -13.71 -7.00 3.73
N ILE A 187 -12.81 -7.80 3.15
CA ILE A 187 -13.04 -8.45 1.85
C ILE A 187 -13.55 -9.90 1.96
N ASP A 188 -13.49 -10.52 3.13
CA ASP A 188 -14.04 -11.86 3.40
C ASP A 188 -15.57 -11.81 3.43
#